data_d8250dbc32ace4ce6e331e7f66f6249c
#
_entry.id   d8250dbc32ace4ce6e331e7f66f6249c
#
_cell.length_a   1.000
_cell.length_b   1.000
_cell.length_c   1.000
_cell.angle_alpha   90.00
_cell.angle_beta   90.00
_cell.angle_gamma   90.00
#
_symmetry.space_group_name_H-M   'P 1'
#
loop_
_entity.id
_entity.type
_entity.pdbx_description
1 polymer ?
#
loop_
_entity_poly.entity_id
_entity_poly.type
_entity_poly.pdbx_seq_one_letter_code
_entity_poly.pdbx_strand_id
1 'polypeptide(L)'
;MKRIRTIAAVVAVAAVFATTACTSTPPGSSSDPSEKANLTFWSWVPGVDKAVDLWNKENPNIQVKLEQTPAGSSGTYAKMYSALKAGKGAPDLAQIEYQELPGFVLENGLVDLKPLGMGVESSKFVDWQLGQSTFGDSVYAVPQASGPMGLYYREDIFSALGLKAPATWDEYAVAAKTIHDANPAQYINTFAPGNSAWFTALAWQAGAKWFGLDGDTWTVNIDSDTTLKVASYWDKLREAGLIKTEPDFANGWYSDLQNGNIVAWPSAQWGGSILSGNAPTTAGKWKVAPLPQWDSTYASANWGGSSTAVLKGTSNAQAAEKFAVWLNTDPQSISLLLAGGYGWPAAKNALAGSTLDKPEEFLGGQNANKDVFKKSDESINTSWGWIPTTANTYTHLNDGFQAAVEGHGTFVDAVKAAQTATIADLEAKGLKVRAGD
;
A
#
# COMPACT_ATOMS: atom_id res chain seq x y z
N MET A 1 -64.75 63.71 25.10
CA MET A 1 -65.40 64.71 24.27
C MET A 1 -64.94 64.52 22.83
N LYS A 2 -65.97 64.58 21.90
CA LYS A 2 -65.87 64.66 20.42
C LYS A 2 -64.98 63.65 19.68
N ARG A 3 -65.46 62.55 19.13
CA ARG A 3 -66.10 62.35 17.79
C ARG A 3 -65.47 63.21 16.69
N ILE A 4 -64.92 62.52 15.63
CA ILE A 4 -65.36 62.77 14.23
C ILE A 4 -64.91 61.50 13.42
N ARG A 5 -65.87 61.03 12.61
CA ARG A 5 -65.77 59.93 11.59
C ARG A 5 -65.35 60.59 10.26
N THR A 6 -64.66 59.81 9.37
CA THR A 6 -64.91 59.86 7.89
C THR A 6 -64.17 58.63 7.29
N ILE A 7 -64.84 57.63 6.81
CA ILE A 7 -65.27 57.19 5.46
C ILE A 7 -64.10 56.90 4.49
N ALA A 8 -63.93 55.65 4.28
CA ALA A 8 -63.79 54.79 3.10
C ALA A 8 -63.13 55.30 1.81
N ALA A 9 -62.16 54.57 1.30
CA ALA A 9 -62.06 54.20 -0.11
C ALA A 9 -61.32 52.83 -0.23
N VAL A 10 -62.06 51.85 -0.76
CA VAL A 10 -61.55 50.49 -1.12
C VAL A 10 -60.84 50.58 -2.46
N VAL A 11 -59.55 50.25 -2.54
CA VAL A 11 -58.89 49.92 -3.79
C VAL A 11 -58.36 48.52 -3.65
N ALA A 12 -59.00 47.59 -4.37
CA ALA A 12 -58.57 46.22 -4.50
C ALA A 12 -57.35 46.12 -5.45
N VAL A 13 -56.19 45.82 -4.95
CA VAL A 13 -55.03 45.40 -5.76
C VAL A 13 -54.88 43.91 -5.58
N ALA A 14 -55.15 43.16 -6.65
CA ALA A 14 -54.92 41.74 -6.75
C ALA A 14 -53.41 41.50 -6.81
N ALA A 15 -52.81 41.07 -5.69
CA ALA A 15 -51.45 40.57 -5.66
C ALA A 15 -51.47 39.07 -6.05
N VAL A 16 -50.96 38.80 -7.24
CA VAL A 16 -50.64 37.41 -7.68
C VAL A 16 -49.44 36.92 -6.88
N PHE A 17 -49.66 36.07 -5.89
CA PHE A 17 -48.58 35.31 -5.24
C PHE A 17 -48.15 34.20 -6.18
N ALA A 18 -47.00 34.39 -6.86
CA ALA A 18 -46.26 33.30 -7.46
C ALA A 18 -45.58 32.51 -6.32
N THR A 19 -46.16 31.38 -5.95
CA THR A 19 -45.52 30.39 -5.07
C THR A 19 -44.39 29.71 -5.84
N THR A 20 -43.17 30.21 -5.68
CA THR A 20 -41.96 29.45 -6.03
C THR A 20 -41.85 28.28 -5.06
N ALA A 21 -42.33 27.10 -5.47
CA ALA A 21 -42.03 25.85 -4.80
C ALA A 21 -40.52 25.59 -4.97
N CYS A 22 -39.75 25.79 -3.90
CA CYS A 22 -38.41 25.25 -3.81
C CYS A 22 -38.53 23.73 -3.71
N THR A 23 -38.50 23.05 -4.84
CA THR A 23 -38.19 21.62 -4.87
C THR A 23 -36.74 21.46 -4.46
N SER A 24 -36.51 21.03 -3.25
CA SER A 24 -35.22 20.49 -2.82
C SER A 24 -34.97 19.21 -3.62
N THR A 25 -34.26 19.33 -4.72
CA THR A 25 -33.67 18.19 -5.43
C THR A 25 -32.59 17.61 -4.54
N PRO A 26 -32.55 16.27 -4.31
CA PRO A 26 -31.44 15.65 -3.66
C PRO A 26 -30.17 15.93 -4.49
N PRO A 27 -28.98 16.03 -3.88
CA PRO A 27 -27.75 16.18 -4.64
C PRO A 27 -27.47 14.88 -5.42
N GLY A 28 -28.07 14.78 -6.58
CA GLY A 28 -27.74 13.81 -7.60
C GLY A 28 -26.59 14.38 -8.43
N SER A 29 -25.52 13.64 -8.53
CA SER A 29 -24.30 13.92 -9.25
C SER A 29 -24.54 14.24 -10.74
N SER A 30 -24.86 15.50 -11.05
CA SER A 30 -24.64 16.04 -12.37
C SER A 30 -23.29 16.76 -12.35
N SER A 31 -22.25 16.12 -12.91
CA SER A 31 -21.00 16.79 -13.21
C SER A 31 -21.32 17.97 -14.15
N ASP A 32 -21.17 19.19 -13.64
CA ASP A 32 -21.21 20.41 -14.47
C ASP A 32 -19.98 20.32 -15.42
N PRO A 33 -20.18 20.27 -16.75
CA PRO A 33 -19.10 20.28 -17.71
C PRO A 33 -18.20 21.53 -17.66
N SER A 34 -18.57 22.53 -16.87
CA SER A 34 -17.88 23.81 -16.73
C SER A 34 -16.95 23.89 -15.52
N GLU A 35 -16.88 22.86 -14.66
CA GLU A 35 -16.04 22.87 -13.48
C GLU A 35 -14.55 22.87 -13.88
N LYS A 36 -13.86 23.97 -13.57
CA LYS A 36 -12.41 24.08 -13.77
C LYS A 36 -11.69 23.83 -12.46
N ALA A 37 -10.73 22.90 -12.47
CA ALA A 37 -9.90 22.59 -11.32
C ALA A 37 -8.43 22.46 -11.72
N ASN A 38 -7.54 22.94 -10.86
CA ASN A 38 -6.12 22.65 -10.92
C ASN A 38 -5.78 21.90 -9.66
N LEU A 39 -5.38 20.64 -9.81
CA LEU A 39 -5.09 19.71 -8.73
C LEU A 39 -3.60 19.54 -8.57
N THR A 40 -3.14 19.38 -7.33
CA THR A 40 -1.78 18.93 -7.01
C THR A 40 -1.81 17.48 -6.55
N PHE A 41 -0.93 16.64 -7.09
CA PHE A 41 -0.85 15.22 -6.77
C PHE A 41 0.58 14.84 -6.37
N TRP A 42 0.75 14.31 -5.16
CA TRP A 42 2.02 13.77 -4.67
C TRP A 42 2.05 12.27 -4.83
N SER A 43 3.05 11.77 -5.56
CA SER A 43 3.20 10.33 -5.79
C SER A 43 4.66 9.96 -6.06
N TRP A 44 5.00 8.71 -5.75
CA TRP A 44 6.28 8.08 -6.09
C TRP A 44 6.11 6.87 -7.03
N VAL A 45 4.89 6.60 -7.49
CA VAL A 45 4.59 5.48 -8.40
C VAL A 45 5.33 5.68 -9.72
N PRO A 46 6.10 4.69 -10.17
CA PRO A 46 6.72 4.73 -11.49
C PRO A 46 5.69 4.79 -12.62
N GLY A 47 5.93 5.63 -13.64
CA GLY A 47 5.03 5.77 -14.79
C GLY A 47 3.78 6.63 -14.56
N VAL A 48 3.56 7.15 -13.36
CA VAL A 48 2.41 8.02 -13.04
C VAL A 48 2.44 9.34 -13.80
N ASP A 49 3.61 9.85 -14.13
CA ASP A 49 3.82 11.02 -14.96
C ASP A 49 3.13 10.90 -16.31
N LYS A 50 3.28 9.75 -16.98
CA LYS A 50 2.66 9.46 -18.29
C LYS A 50 1.13 9.38 -18.19
N ALA A 51 0.61 8.80 -17.09
CA ALA A 51 -0.83 8.74 -16.85
C ALA A 51 -1.39 10.16 -16.59
N VAL A 52 -0.69 11.00 -15.83
CA VAL A 52 -1.09 12.40 -15.60
C VAL A 52 -1.06 13.20 -16.90
N ASP A 53 -0.06 13.03 -17.74
CA ASP A 53 0.02 13.69 -19.05
C ASP A 53 -1.16 13.29 -19.94
N LEU A 54 -1.53 12.00 -19.96
CA LEU A 54 -2.70 11.51 -20.69
C LEU A 54 -3.99 12.15 -20.18
N TRP A 55 -4.19 12.14 -18.85
CA TRP A 55 -5.34 12.79 -18.22
C TRP A 55 -5.45 14.26 -18.61
N ASN A 56 -4.37 15.00 -18.47
CA ASN A 56 -4.33 16.45 -18.74
C ASN A 56 -4.66 16.78 -20.19
N LYS A 57 -4.22 15.92 -21.13
CA LYS A 57 -4.55 16.07 -22.55
C LYS A 57 -6.04 15.84 -22.82
N GLU A 58 -6.65 14.88 -22.14
CA GLU A 58 -8.05 14.51 -22.37
C GLU A 58 -9.05 15.34 -21.56
N ASN A 59 -8.59 15.97 -20.47
CA ASN A 59 -9.42 16.72 -19.52
C ASN A 59 -8.95 18.16 -19.35
N PRO A 60 -9.14 19.05 -20.35
CA PRO A 60 -8.60 20.41 -20.33
C PRO A 60 -9.14 21.27 -19.20
N ASN A 61 -10.29 20.92 -18.62
CA ASN A 61 -10.91 21.64 -17.52
C ASN A 61 -10.42 21.19 -16.14
N ILE A 62 -9.90 19.95 -15.99
CA ILE A 62 -9.38 19.42 -14.73
C ILE A 62 -7.93 19.04 -14.96
N GLN A 63 -7.04 19.94 -14.59
CA GLN A 63 -5.61 19.75 -14.78
C GLN A 63 -4.95 19.25 -13.50
N VAL A 64 -4.02 18.31 -13.62
CA VAL A 64 -3.28 17.74 -12.50
C VAL A 64 -1.81 18.08 -12.63
N LYS A 65 -1.24 18.69 -11.61
CA LYS A 65 0.20 18.89 -11.46
C LYS A 65 0.76 17.80 -10.58
N LEU A 66 1.54 16.92 -11.17
CA LEU A 66 2.29 15.90 -10.42
C LEU A 66 3.50 16.53 -9.73
N GLU A 67 3.68 16.23 -8.46
CA GLU A 67 4.93 16.38 -7.73
C GLU A 67 5.46 14.98 -7.37
N GLN A 68 6.51 14.55 -8.05
CA GLN A 68 7.20 13.32 -7.68
C GLN A 68 7.88 13.51 -6.33
N THR A 69 7.57 12.61 -5.39
CA THR A 69 8.09 12.67 -4.02
C THR A 69 8.91 11.42 -3.71
N PRO A 70 9.77 11.44 -2.69
CA PRO A 70 10.32 10.21 -2.11
C PRO A 70 9.19 9.29 -1.64
N ALA A 71 9.49 7.99 -1.45
CA ALA A 71 8.54 7.05 -0.86
C ALA A 71 7.99 7.59 0.48
N GLY A 72 6.76 7.22 0.83
CA GLY A 72 6.02 7.76 1.96
C GLY A 72 6.82 7.78 3.26
N SER A 73 7.38 6.63 3.66
CA SER A 73 8.23 6.46 4.84
C SER A 73 9.56 7.23 4.76
N SER A 74 10.02 7.62 3.57
CA SER A 74 11.23 8.42 3.35
C SER A 74 10.99 9.95 3.51
N GLY A 75 9.93 10.34 4.24
CA GLY A 75 9.65 11.72 4.64
C GLY A 75 8.37 12.33 4.06
N THR A 76 7.78 11.75 3.01
CA THR A 76 6.56 12.29 2.39
C THR A 76 5.38 12.28 3.36
N TYR A 77 5.17 11.22 4.15
CA TYR A 77 4.11 11.19 5.17
C TYR A 77 4.30 12.26 6.25
N ALA A 78 5.51 12.42 6.76
CA ALA A 78 5.81 13.48 7.75
C ALA A 78 5.50 14.88 7.19
N LYS A 79 5.82 15.13 5.91
CA LYS A 79 5.48 16.38 5.21
C LYS A 79 3.97 16.55 5.08
N MET A 80 3.21 15.50 4.72
CA MET A 80 1.74 15.54 4.65
C MET A 80 1.11 15.84 6.00
N TYR A 81 1.49 15.12 7.08
CA TYR A 81 0.98 15.37 8.43
C TYR A 81 1.25 16.81 8.88
N SER A 82 2.46 17.31 8.61
CA SER A 82 2.82 18.69 8.95
C SER A 82 1.97 19.71 8.20
N ALA A 83 1.71 19.49 6.91
CA ALA A 83 0.90 20.37 6.09
C ALA A 83 -0.58 20.35 6.50
N LEU A 84 -1.14 19.16 6.78
CA LEU A 84 -2.50 18.98 7.30
C LEU A 84 -2.67 19.69 8.64
N LYS A 85 -1.74 19.52 9.58
CA LYS A 85 -1.75 20.20 10.88
C LYS A 85 -1.63 21.72 10.77
N ALA A 86 -0.87 22.20 9.79
CA ALA A 86 -0.72 23.62 9.51
C ALA A 86 -1.93 24.23 8.74
N GLY A 87 -2.84 23.39 8.23
CA GLY A 87 -3.98 23.79 7.41
C GLY A 87 -3.59 24.41 6.05
N LYS A 88 -2.36 24.20 5.59
CA LYS A 88 -1.85 24.71 4.31
C LYS A 88 -0.67 23.89 3.79
N GLY A 89 -0.54 23.82 2.45
CA GLY A 89 0.60 23.18 1.79
C GLY A 89 0.43 21.69 1.60
N ALA A 90 -0.70 21.09 1.99
CA ALA A 90 -1.05 19.73 1.60
C ALA A 90 -1.45 19.72 0.11
N PRO A 91 -1.16 18.65 -0.64
CA PRO A 91 -1.67 18.48 -2.00
C PRO A 91 -3.17 18.19 -1.99
N ASP A 92 -3.84 18.30 -3.14
CA ASP A 92 -5.23 17.86 -3.28
C ASP A 92 -5.36 16.35 -3.19
N LEU A 93 -4.40 15.63 -3.81
CA LEU A 93 -4.31 14.17 -3.78
C LEU A 93 -2.91 13.72 -3.39
N ALA A 94 -2.85 12.55 -2.77
CA ALA A 94 -1.58 11.87 -2.52
C ALA A 94 -1.71 10.36 -2.68
N GLN A 95 -0.63 9.73 -3.11
CA GLN A 95 -0.43 8.30 -2.89
C GLN A 95 -0.26 8.04 -1.40
N ILE A 96 -1.02 7.09 -0.87
CA ILE A 96 -0.89 6.64 0.52
C ILE A 96 -0.98 5.11 0.54
N GLU A 97 0.00 4.47 1.17
CA GLU A 97 -0.01 3.02 1.37
C GLU A 97 -1.10 2.63 2.38
N TYR A 98 -1.65 1.42 2.22
CA TYR A 98 -2.80 0.98 3.03
C TYR A 98 -2.54 1.01 4.54
N GLN A 99 -1.35 0.66 4.98
CA GLN A 99 -0.98 0.65 6.40
C GLN A 99 -0.97 2.04 7.05
N GLU A 100 -0.88 3.10 6.25
CA GLU A 100 -0.85 4.48 6.74
C GLU A 100 -2.25 5.13 6.79
N LEU A 101 -3.20 4.60 6.01
CA LEU A 101 -4.56 5.19 5.93
C LEU A 101 -5.23 5.35 7.30
N PRO A 102 -5.19 4.36 8.24
CA PRO A 102 -5.84 4.53 9.54
C PRO A 102 -5.28 5.70 10.35
N GLY A 103 -3.97 5.99 10.23
CA GLY A 103 -3.33 7.14 10.87
C GLY A 103 -3.86 8.47 10.31
N PHE A 104 -3.93 8.59 9.00
CA PHE A 104 -4.50 9.78 8.35
C PHE A 104 -5.99 9.97 8.66
N VAL A 105 -6.75 8.87 8.75
CA VAL A 105 -8.18 8.91 9.13
C VAL A 105 -8.34 9.38 10.58
N LEU A 106 -7.54 8.86 11.51
CA LEU A 106 -7.56 9.27 12.92
C LEU A 106 -7.29 10.78 13.09
N GLU A 107 -6.34 11.32 12.32
CA GLU A 107 -6.00 12.75 12.34
C GLU A 107 -6.97 13.59 11.48
N ASN A 108 -8.09 13.01 11.00
CA ASN A 108 -9.09 13.66 10.11
C ASN A 108 -8.46 14.32 8.87
N GLY A 109 -7.41 13.70 8.33
CA GLY A 109 -6.63 14.22 7.21
C GLY A 109 -7.17 13.91 5.82
N LEU A 110 -8.16 13.01 5.70
CA LEU A 110 -8.69 12.53 4.42
C LEU A 110 -10.16 12.89 4.21
N VAL A 111 -10.54 13.04 2.95
CA VAL A 111 -11.93 13.25 2.53
C VAL A 111 -12.63 11.91 2.40
N ASP A 112 -13.86 11.78 2.90
CA ASP A 112 -14.72 10.64 2.58
C ASP A 112 -15.16 10.74 1.11
N LEU A 113 -14.76 9.76 0.31
CA LEU A 113 -15.04 9.71 -1.13
C LEU A 113 -16.36 9.02 -1.47
N LYS A 114 -16.98 8.33 -0.50
CA LYS A 114 -18.24 7.61 -0.73
C LYS A 114 -19.36 8.51 -1.29
N PRO A 115 -19.63 9.71 -0.74
CA PRO A 115 -20.65 10.60 -1.27
C PRO A 115 -20.25 11.30 -2.56
N LEU A 116 -18.95 11.31 -2.94
CA LEU A 116 -18.45 11.99 -4.13
C LEU A 116 -18.59 11.14 -5.41
N GLY A 117 -18.48 9.82 -5.30
CA GLY A 117 -18.55 8.89 -6.43
C GLY A 117 -18.21 7.46 -6.04
N MET A 118 -17.32 7.28 -5.06
CA MET A 118 -16.86 5.96 -4.64
C MET A 118 -17.97 5.04 -4.14
N GLY A 119 -19.15 5.55 -3.76
CA GLY A 119 -20.31 4.73 -3.45
C GLY A 119 -20.75 3.82 -4.62
N VAL A 120 -20.58 4.30 -5.87
CA VAL A 120 -20.87 3.54 -7.10
C VAL A 120 -19.62 2.88 -7.66
N GLU A 121 -18.50 3.59 -7.70
CA GLU A 121 -17.25 3.18 -8.31
C GLU A 121 -16.56 2.02 -7.56
N SER A 122 -16.89 1.83 -6.27
CA SER A 122 -16.36 0.75 -5.42
C SER A 122 -16.46 -0.64 -6.04
N SER A 123 -17.52 -0.90 -6.81
CA SER A 123 -17.74 -2.19 -7.49
C SER A 123 -16.66 -2.57 -8.52
N LYS A 124 -15.88 -1.58 -8.98
CA LYS A 124 -14.80 -1.77 -9.95
C LYS A 124 -13.54 -2.38 -9.34
N PHE A 125 -13.40 -2.35 -8.01
CA PHE A 125 -12.18 -2.75 -7.30
C PHE A 125 -12.32 -4.14 -6.65
N VAL A 126 -11.19 -4.78 -6.44
CA VAL A 126 -11.09 -6.03 -5.67
C VAL A 126 -11.51 -5.75 -4.22
N ASP A 127 -12.40 -6.57 -3.69
CA ASP A 127 -13.10 -6.29 -2.44
C ASP A 127 -12.17 -6.15 -1.24
N TRP A 128 -11.13 -6.99 -1.13
CA TRP A 128 -10.20 -6.90 0.00
C TRP A 128 -9.31 -5.65 -0.07
N GLN A 129 -8.91 -5.21 -1.28
CA GLN A 129 -8.13 -3.97 -1.44
C GLN A 129 -8.99 -2.74 -1.16
N LEU A 130 -10.26 -2.76 -1.59
CA LEU A 130 -11.23 -1.73 -1.22
C LEU A 130 -11.44 -1.70 0.31
N GLY A 131 -11.52 -2.87 0.94
CA GLY A 131 -11.62 -3.00 2.39
C GLY A 131 -10.48 -2.32 3.13
N GLN A 132 -9.24 -2.34 2.59
CA GLN A 132 -8.09 -1.62 3.16
C GLN A 132 -8.25 -0.08 3.14
N SER A 133 -9.12 0.45 2.29
CA SER A 133 -9.41 1.88 2.14
C SER A 133 -10.74 2.30 2.77
N THR A 134 -11.44 1.36 3.42
CA THR A 134 -12.80 1.57 3.98
C THR A 134 -12.75 1.48 5.51
N PHE A 135 -13.25 2.51 6.19
CA PHE A 135 -13.32 2.55 7.65
C PHE A 135 -14.75 2.91 8.07
N GLY A 136 -15.43 1.99 8.74
CA GLY A 136 -16.87 2.09 8.99
C GLY A 136 -17.64 2.14 7.67
N ASP A 137 -18.48 3.16 7.51
CA ASP A 137 -19.29 3.37 6.30
C ASP A 137 -18.62 4.26 5.24
N SER A 138 -17.40 4.76 5.48
CA SER A 138 -16.70 5.73 4.64
C SER A 138 -15.57 5.09 3.84
N VAL A 139 -15.34 5.61 2.62
CA VAL A 139 -14.23 5.22 1.74
C VAL A 139 -13.26 6.38 1.64
N TYR A 140 -12.04 6.23 2.14
CA TYR A 140 -11.08 7.32 2.26
C TYR A 140 -10.00 7.37 1.18
N ALA A 141 -9.93 6.35 0.33
CA ALA A 141 -9.01 6.34 -0.79
C ALA A 141 -9.51 5.43 -1.91
N VAL A 142 -9.07 5.71 -3.13
CA VAL A 142 -9.26 4.83 -4.29
C VAL A 142 -8.14 3.80 -4.30
N PRO A 143 -8.42 2.49 -4.22
CA PRO A 143 -7.39 1.46 -4.29
C PRO A 143 -6.59 1.55 -5.60
N GLN A 144 -5.27 1.43 -5.49
CA GLN A 144 -4.38 1.51 -6.65
C GLN A 144 -3.80 0.14 -6.99
N ALA A 145 -3.00 -0.40 -6.08
CA ALA A 145 -2.30 -1.65 -6.29
C ALA A 145 -2.04 -2.38 -4.98
N SER A 146 -1.76 -3.69 -5.09
CA SER A 146 -1.23 -4.53 -4.03
C SER A 146 0.14 -5.09 -4.41
N GLY A 147 0.74 -5.83 -3.50
CA GLY A 147 2.03 -6.49 -3.70
C GLY A 147 1.98 -7.96 -3.32
N PRO A 148 1.26 -8.84 -4.07
CA PRO A 148 1.33 -10.27 -3.85
C PRO A 148 2.78 -10.74 -3.97
N MET A 149 3.22 -11.63 -3.06
CA MET A 149 4.62 -11.98 -2.93
C MET A 149 4.98 -13.28 -3.65
N GLY A 150 6.23 -13.34 -4.11
CA GLY A 150 6.91 -14.51 -4.64
C GLY A 150 8.38 -14.51 -4.24
N LEU A 151 9.10 -15.55 -4.61
CA LEU A 151 10.54 -15.65 -4.43
C LEU A 151 11.24 -15.37 -5.76
N TYR A 152 11.85 -14.20 -5.90
CA TYR A 152 12.82 -13.95 -6.97
C TYR A 152 14.11 -14.67 -6.65
N TYR A 153 14.72 -15.38 -7.62
CA TYR A 153 15.97 -16.09 -7.42
C TYR A 153 16.82 -16.13 -8.68
N ARG A 154 18.13 -16.16 -8.52
CA ARG A 154 19.14 -16.32 -9.58
C ARG A 154 19.15 -17.76 -10.06
N GLU A 155 18.38 -18.03 -11.11
CA GLU A 155 18.24 -19.38 -11.67
C GLU A 155 19.56 -19.94 -12.15
N ASP A 156 20.44 -19.10 -12.71
CA ASP A 156 21.78 -19.50 -13.13
C ASP A 156 22.68 -19.99 -11.97
N ILE A 157 22.61 -19.31 -10.80
CA ILE A 157 23.41 -19.70 -9.63
C ILE A 157 22.80 -20.95 -8.98
N PHE A 158 21.48 -21.00 -8.81
CA PHE A 158 20.79 -22.16 -8.27
C PHE A 158 21.07 -23.40 -9.11
N SER A 159 20.93 -23.33 -10.42
CA SER A 159 21.20 -24.43 -11.34
C SER A 159 22.67 -24.90 -11.31
N ALA A 160 23.63 -23.96 -11.22
CA ALA A 160 25.05 -24.29 -11.11
C ALA A 160 25.38 -25.10 -9.83
N LEU A 161 24.61 -24.89 -8.76
CA LEU A 161 24.74 -25.60 -7.49
C LEU A 161 23.83 -26.83 -7.39
N GLY A 162 23.08 -27.17 -8.44
CA GLY A 162 22.12 -28.28 -8.44
C GLY A 162 20.90 -28.01 -7.56
N LEU A 163 20.64 -26.75 -7.20
CA LEU A 163 19.50 -26.34 -6.41
C LEU A 163 18.28 -26.09 -7.30
N LYS A 164 17.10 -26.27 -6.71
CA LYS A 164 15.82 -25.79 -7.24
C LYS A 164 15.31 -24.65 -6.36
N ALA A 165 14.34 -23.89 -6.87
CA ALA A 165 13.62 -22.94 -6.03
C ALA A 165 13.02 -23.69 -4.83
N PRO A 166 13.28 -23.24 -3.58
CA PRO A 166 12.81 -23.91 -2.37
C PRO A 166 11.30 -23.81 -2.25
N ALA A 167 10.64 -24.94 -2.00
CA ALA A 167 9.21 -25.03 -1.80
C ALA A 167 8.79 -24.75 -0.35
N THR A 168 9.71 -24.96 0.61
CA THR A 168 9.50 -24.73 2.04
C THR A 168 10.57 -23.82 2.63
N TRP A 169 10.26 -23.19 3.77
CA TRP A 169 11.25 -22.39 4.48
C TRP A 169 12.42 -23.23 5.01
N ASP A 170 12.21 -24.53 5.29
CA ASP A 170 13.30 -25.45 5.63
C ASP A 170 14.23 -25.69 4.43
N GLU A 171 13.68 -25.90 3.24
CA GLU A 171 14.48 -26.00 2.01
C GLU A 171 15.20 -24.69 1.68
N TYR A 172 14.59 -23.54 2.01
CA TYR A 172 15.22 -22.23 1.87
C TYR A 172 16.47 -22.11 2.76
N ALA A 173 16.40 -22.56 4.01
CA ALA A 173 17.55 -22.56 4.91
C ALA A 173 18.67 -23.50 4.42
N VAL A 174 18.32 -24.67 3.86
CA VAL A 174 19.28 -25.60 3.24
C VAL A 174 19.94 -24.95 2.02
N ALA A 175 19.16 -24.28 1.17
CA ALA A 175 19.69 -23.54 0.01
C ALA A 175 20.63 -22.41 0.45
N ALA A 176 20.26 -21.64 1.49
CA ALA A 176 21.08 -20.56 2.05
C ALA A 176 22.47 -21.09 2.47
N LYS A 177 22.50 -22.21 3.19
CA LYS A 177 23.75 -22.84 3.60
C LYS A 177 24.57 -23.34 2.40
N THR A 178 23.94 -24.03 1.44
CA THR A 178 24.62 -24.56 0.25
C THR A 178 25.26 -23.45 -0.58
N ILE A 179 24.55 -22.32 -0.76
CA ILE A 179 25.05 -21.16 -1.51
C ILE A 179 26.26 -20.55 -0.79
N HIS A 180 26.15 -20.32 0.50
CA HIS A 180 27.21 -19.68 1.29
C HIS A 180 28.44 -20.57 1.45
N ASP A 181 28.27 -21.88 1.65
CA ASP A 181 29.38 -22.86 1.70
C ASP A 181 30.15 -22.94 0.36
N ALA A 182 29.44 -22.83 -0.77
CA ALA A 182 30.07 -22.86 -2.10
C ALA A 182 30.81 -21.54 -2.40
N ASN A 183 30.30 -20.41 -1.94
CA ASN A 183 30.94 -19.11 -2.08
C ASN A 183 30.58 -18.21 -0.88
N PRO A 184 31.50 -18.00 0.07
CA PRO A 184 31.26 -17.18 1.26
C PRO A 184 30.94 -15.70 0.99
N ALA A 185 31.13 -15.20 -0.24
CA ALA A 185 30.69 -13.87 -0.63
C ALA A 185 29.21 -13.81 -1.05
N GLN A 186 28.57 -14.99 -1.21
CA GLN A 186 27.18 -15.09 -1.63
C GLN A 186 26.26 -15.41 -0.45
N TYR A 187 25.13 -14.73 -0.43
CA TYR A 187 24.08 -14.87 0.55
C TYR A 187 22.74 -15.10 -0.15
N ILE A 188 21.88 -15.92 0.45
CA ILE A 188 20.59 -16.18 -0.17
C ILE A 188 19.75 -14.90 -0.22
N ASN A 189 19.80 -14.05 0.82
CA ASN A 189 19.03 -12.80 0.91
C ASN A 189 19.67 -11.83 1.92
N THR A 190 19.05 -10.67 2.04
CA THR A 190 19.26 -9.66 3.09
C THR A 190 18.04 -9.59 3.99
N PHE A 191 18.25 -9.57 5.31
CA PHE A 191 17.27 -9.07 6.28
C PHE A 191 17.60 -7.61 6.54
N ALA A 192 16.80 -6.68 5.99
CA ALA A 192 16.99 -5.25 6.20
C ALA A 192 16.31 -4.85 7.53
N PRO A 193 17.08 -4.50 8.60
CA PRO A 193 16.48 -4.19 9.90
C PRO A 193 15.58 -2.95 9.87
N GLY A 194 15.80 -2.05 8.93
CA GLY A 194 14.96 -0.86 8.71
C GLY A 194 13.69 -1.09 7.88
N ASN A 195 13.36 -2.34 7.53
CA ASN A 195 12.22 -2.67 6.67
C ASN A 195 11.23 -3.63 7.34
N SER A 196 10.59 -3.16 8.41
CA SER A 196 9.56 -3.95 9.12
C SER A 196 8.35 -4.30 8.27
N ALA A 197 8.06 -3.54 7.20
CA ALA A 197 6.97 -3.85 6.29
C ALA A 197 7.18 -5.20 5.59
N TRP A 198 8.42 -5.52 5.21
CA TRP A 198 8.79 -6.82 4.66
C TRP A 198 8.62 -7.95 5.69
N PHE A 199 9.11 -7.76 6.91
CA PHE A 199 8.92 -8.73 8.00
C PHE A 199 7.44 -8.96 8.30
N THR A 200 6.63 -7.89 8.33
CA THR A 200 5.18 -7.96 8.51
C THR A 200 4.52 -8.84 7.45
N ALA A 201 4.92 -8.70 6.20
CA ALA A 201 4.39 -9.55 5.12
C ALA A 201 4.76 -11.02 5.30
N LEU A 202 5.96 -11.34 5.77
CA LEU A 202 6.34 -12.73 6.07
C LEU A 202 5.58 -13.31 7.27
N ALA A 203 5.31 -12.51 8.31
CA ALA A 203 4.46 -12.91 9.41
C ALA A 203 3.00 -13.13 8.94
N TRP A 204 2.51 -12.27 8.06
CA TRP A 204 1.19 -12.41 7.42
C TRP A 204 1.10 -13.73 6.63
N GLN A 205 2.10 -14.05 5.79
CA GLN A 205 2.17 -15.31 5.06
C GLN A 205 2.15 -16.54 5.99
N ALA A 206 2.80 -16.44 7.13
CA ALA A 206 2.81 -17.51 8.13
C ALA A 206 1.46 -17.68 8.86
N GLY A 207 0.50 -16.81 8.62
CA GLY A 207 -0.83 -16.84 9.23
C GLY A 207 -0.97 -15.97 10.49
N ALA A 208 0.01 -15.12 10.81
CA ALA A 208 -0.13 -14.17 11.90
C ALA A 208 -1.29 -13.19 11.64
N LYS A 209 -1.90 -12.72 12.71
CA LYS A 209 -2.93 -11.69 12.70
C LYS A 209 -2.62 -10.70 13.81
N TRP A 210 -1.99 -9.60 13.45
CA TRP A 210 -1.47 -8.66 14.44
C TRP A 210 -2.53 -7.77 15.07
N PHE A 211 -3.55 -7.39 14.31
CA PHE A 211 -4.50 -6.39 14.73
C PHE A 211 -5.94 -6.85 14.54
N GLY A 212 -6.80 -6.42 15.45
CA GLY A 212 -8.23 -6.61 15.37
C GLY A 212 -8.97 -5.44 16.03
N LEU A 213 -10.24 -5.28 15.71
CA LEU A 213 -11.12 -4.30 16.31
C LEU A 213 -12.43 -5.00 16.70
N ASP A 214 -12.78 -4.94 17.99
CA ASP A 214 -14.02 -5.48 18.56
C ASP A 214 -14.79 -4.33 19.21
N GLY A 215 -15.86 -3.91 18.54
CA GLY A 215 -16.56 -2.67 18.89
C GLY A 215 -15.63 -1.47 18.76
N ASP A 216 -15.23 -0.87 19.89
CA ASP A 216 -14.32 0.27 19.98
C ASP A 216 -12.95 -0.09 20.60
N THR A 217 -12.69 -1.38 20.81
CA THR A 217 -11.48 -1.88 21.47
C THR A 217 -10.56 -2.56 20.47
N TRP A 218 -9.36 -2.02 20.31
CA TRP A 218 -8.31 -2.60 19.49
C TRP A 218 -7.69 -3.83 20.18
N THR A 219 -7.38 -4.84 19.39
CA THR A 219 -6.59 -5.99 19.84
C THR A 219 -5.23 -5.94 19.12
N VAL A 220 -4.15 -6.10 19.88
CA VAL A 220 -2.76 -6.13 19.37
C VAL A 220 -2.14 -7.47 19.73
N ASN A 221 -1.66 -8.22 18.74
CA ASN A 221 -1.10 -9.57 18.85
C ASN A 221 0.13 -9.75 17.94
N ILE A 222 1.05 -8.79 18.01
CA ILE A 222 2.28 -8.79 17.21
C ILE A 222 3.18 -9.95 17.63
N ASP A 223 3.26 -10.23 18.93
CA ASP A 223 4.09 -11.27 19.53
C ASP A 223 3.42 -12.65 19.61
N SER A 224 2.46 -12.92 18.73
CA SER A 224 1.87 -14.25 18.57
C SER A 224 2.92 -15.32 18.30
N ASP A 225 2.69 -16.56 18.71
CA ASP A 225 3.59 -17.71 18.44
C ASP A 225 3.98 -17.81 16.97
N THR A 226 3.05 -17.49 16.07
CA THR A 226 3.30 -17.47 14.63
C THR A 226 4.34 -16.41 14.24
N THR A 227 4.21 -15.20 14.75
CA THR A 227 5.19 -14.13 14.48
C THR A 227 6.54 -14.46 15.12
N LEU A 228 6.54 -14.97 16.35
CA LEU A 228 7.79 -15.38 17.04
C LEU A 228 8.51 -16.52 16.31
N LYS A 229 7.76 -17.45 15.70
CA LYS A 229 8.33 -18.50 14.83
C LYS A 229 9.07 -17.87 13.64
N VAL A 230 8.46 -16.90 12.96
CA VAL A 230 9.08 -16.19 11.82
C VAL A 230 10.32 -15.42 12.28
N ALA A 231 10.23 -14.67 13.37
CA ALA A 231 11.36 -13.94 13.94
C ALA A 231 12.52 -14.86 14.29
N SER A 232 12.25 -15.97 15.00
CA SER A 232 13.26 -16.99 15.35
C SER A 232 13.90 -17.65 14.12
N TYR A 233 13.14 -17.85 13.04
CA TYR A 233 13.68 -18.42 11.80
C TYR A 233 14.73 -17.50 11.15
N TRP A 234 14.41 -16.23 10.99
CA TRP A 234 15.32 -15.24 10.41
C TRP A 234 16.51 -14.95 11.31
N ASP A 235 16.30 -14.96 12.62
CA ASP A 235 17.39 -14.80 13.60
C ASP A 235 18.41 -15.94 13.53
N LYS A 236 17.96 -17.18 13.39
CA LYS A 236 18.85 -18.35 13.17
C LYS A 236 19.66 -18.24 11.88
N LEU A 237 19.08 -17.75 10.78
CA LEU A 237 19.82 -17.51 9.55
C LEU A 237 20.87 -16.40 9.72
N ARG A 238 20.55 -15.34 10.46
CA ARG A 238 21.46 -14.26 10.81
C ARG A 238 22.64 -14.79 11.67
N GLU A 239 22.33 -15.49 12.75
CA GLU A 239 23.34 -16.05 13.66
C GLU A 239 24.27 -17.05 12.96
N ALA A 240 23.75 -17.81 12.01
CA ALA A 240 24.52 -18.72 11.18
C ALA A 240 25.33 -18.01 10.07
N GLY A 241 25.19 -16.69 9.90
CA GLY A 241 25.88 -15.92 8.86
C GLY A 241 25.40 -16.22 7.44
N LEU A 242 24.16 -16.71 7.27
CA LEU A 242 23.62 -17.17 5.98
C LEU A 242 22.84 -16.07 5.22
N ILE A 243 22.62 -14.95 5.86
CA ILE A 243 21.95 -13.76 5.28
C ILE A 243 22.77 -12.51 5.62
N LYS A 244 22.66 -11.49 4.78
CA LYS A 244 23.15 -10.16 5.09
C LYS A 244 22.17 -9.41 6.00
N THR A 245 22.68 -8.40 6.72
CA THR A 245 21.88 -7.49 7.55
C THR A 245 22.25 -6.06 7.23
N GLU A 246 21.92 -5.63 6.02
CA GLU A 246 22.19 -4.30 5.49
C GLU A 246 20.89 -3.62 5.04
N PRO A 247 20.85 -2.29 4.93
CA PRO A 247 19.70 -1.60 4.37
C PRO A 247 19.40 -2.05 2.93
N ASP A 248 18.16 -2.44 2.67
CA ASP A 248 17.66 -2.64 1.31
C ASP A 248 17.38 -1.29 0.61
N PHE A 249 17.12 -1.34 -0.70
CA PHE A 249 16.90 -0.16 -1.57
C PHE A 249 18.03 0.87 -1.51
N ALA A 250 19.21 0.48 -1.07
CA ALA A 250 20.42 1.30 -1.02
C ALA A 250 21.41 0.87 -2.11
N ASN A 251 22.34 1.76 -2.48
CA ASN A 251 23.32 1.50 -3.54
C ASN A 251 24.17 0.23 -3.30
N GLY A 252 24.52 -0.06 -2.05
CA GLY A 252 25.24 -1.29 -1.68
C GLY A 252 24.45 -2.53 -1.99
N TRP A 253 23.19 -2.56 -1.56
CA TRP A 253 22.27 -3.66 -1.80
C TRP A 253 22.01 -3.89 -3.29
N TYR A 254 21.79 -2.81 -4.08
CA TYR A 254 21.67 -2.92 -5.54
C TYR A 254 22.92 -3.48 -6.20
N SER A 255 24.09 -3.06 -5.72
CA SER A 255 25.37 -3.60 -6.20
C SER A 255 25.50 -5.09 -5.90
N ASP A 256 25.07 -5.55 -4.74
CA ASP A 256 25.11 -6.96 -4.36
C ASP A 256 24.15 -7.82 -5.18
N LEU A 257 22.96 -7.32 -5.50
CA LEU A 257 22.04 -7.98 -6.44
C LEU A 257 22.66 -8.08 -7.84
N GLN A 258 23.27 -7.01 -8.32
CA GLN A 258 23.89 -6.97 -9.65
C GLN A 258 25.10 -7.88 -9.76
N ASN A 259 25.92 -7.96 -8.71
CA ASN A 259 27.14 -8.79 -8.66
C ASN A 259 26.86 -10.26 -8.31
N GLY A 260 25.64 -10.60 -7.90
CA GLY A 260 25.24 -11.93 -7.48
C GLY A 260 25.75 -12.30 -6.09
N ASN A 261 26.00 -11.32 -5.23
CA ASN A 261 26.29 -11.52 -3.81
C ASN A 261 25.01 -11.80 -3.01
N ILE A 262 23.87 -11.24 -3.45
CA ILE A 262 22.51 -11.60 -3.02
C ILE A 262 21.85 -12.34 -4.19
N VAL A 263 21.40 -13.57 -3.94
CA VAL A 263 20.99 -14.48 -5.02
C VAL A 263 19.51 -14.82 -5.03
N ALA A 264 18.77 -14.43 -3.99
CA ALA A 264 17.31 -14.54 -3.95
C ALA A 264 16.71 -13.38 -3.15
N TRP A 265 15.43 -13.14 -3.36
CA TRP A 265 14.70 -12.06 -2.70
C TRP A 265 13.21 -12.42 -2.60
N PRO A 266 12.71 -12.81 -1.42
CA PRO A 266 11.26 -12.86 -1.18
C PRO A 266 10.69 -11.45 -1.34
N SER A 267 9.92 -11.22 -2.39
CA SER A 267 9.46 -9.88 -2.73
C SER A 267 8.08 -9.88 -3.36
N ALA A 268 7.49 -8.70 -3.41
CA ALA A 268 6.23 -8.47 -4.07
C ALA A 268 6.37 -8.42 -5.61
N GLN A 269 5.25 -8.47 -6.31
CA GLN A 269 5.20 -8.42 -7.78
C GLN A 269 5.98 -7.23 -8.37
N TRP A 270 5.92 -6.06 -7.76
CA TRP A 270 6.67 -4.87 -8.18
C TRP A 270 8.20 -5.03 -8.06
N GLY A 271 8.69 -6.06 -7.35
CA GLY A 271 10.14 -6.36 -7.22
C GLY A 271 10.84 -6.58 -8.55
N GLY A 272 10.13 -7.07 -9.57
CA GLY A 272 10.68 -7.23 -10.92
C GLY A 272 11.16 -5.92 -11.54
N SER A 273 10.42 -4.83 -11.34
CA SER A 273 10.81 -3.50 -11.82
C SER A 273 12.00 -2.94 -11.05
N ILE A 274 12.11 -3.21 -9.76
CA ILE A 274 13.28 -2.83 -8.93
C ILE A 274 14.53 -3.55 -9.43
N LEU A 275 14.45 -4.87 -9.64
CA LEU A 275 15.58 -5.66 -10.16
C LEU A 275 15.99 -5.21 -11.55
N SER A 276 15.05 -5.03 -12.48
CA SER A 276 15.36 -4.62 -13.84
C SER A 276 15.95 -3.21 -13.93
N GLY A 277 15.51 -2.31 -13.07
CA GLY A 277 16.00 -0.93 -13.00
C GLY A 277 17.38 -0.79 -12.35
N ASN A 278 17.71 -1.63 -11.35
CA ASN A 278 18.92 -1.47 -10.54
C ASN A 278 19.97 -2.58 -10.72
N ALA A 279 19.60 -3.70 -11.32
CA ALA A 279 20.52 -4.80 -11.65
C ALA A 279 20.38 -5.23 -13.13
N PRO A 280 20.41 -4.30 -14.11
CA PRO A 280 20.06 -4.59 -15.50
C PRO A 280 21.00 -5.61 -16.16
N THR A 281 22.26 -5.74 -15.72
CA THR A 281 23.23 -6.72 -16.28
C THR A 281 22.90 -8.16 -15.89
N THR A 282 21.90 -8.37 -15.05
CA THR A 282 21.40 -9.69 -14.64
C THR A 282 20.14 -10.11 -15.40
N ALA A 283 19.75 -9.36 -16.44
CA ALA A 283 18.60 -9.71 -17.27
C ALA A 283 18.70 -11.14 -17.81
N GLY A 284 17.60 -11.87 -17.77
CA GLY A 284 17.51 -13.26 -18.17
C GLY A 284 18.01 -14.29 -17.15
N LYS A 285 18.63 -13.86 -16.04
CA LYS A 285 19.19 -14.74 -15.00
C LYS A 285 18.25 -14.96 -13.81
N TRP A 286 17.20 -14.17 -13.69
CA TRP A 286 16.23 -14.26 -12.61
C TRP A 286 15.00 -15.05 -13.03
N LYS A 287 14.41 -15.74 -12.07
CA LYS A 287 13.08 -16.36 -12.13
C LYS A 287 12.29 -16.01 -10.88
N VAL A 288 10.99 -16.21 -10.95
CA VAL A 288 10.10 -16.10 -9.81
C VAL A 288 9.47 -17.47 -9.53
N ALA A 289 9.49 -17.87 -8.28
CA ALA A 289 8.79 -19.02 -7.75
C ALA A 289 7.74 -18.59 -6.69
N PRO A 290 6.78 -19.44 -6.32
CA PRO A 290 5.97 -19.21 -5.12
C PRO A 290 6.86 -18.97 -3.90
N LEU A 291 6.40 -18.17 -2.92
CA LEU A 291 7.08 -18.09 -1.63
C LEU A 291 7.25 -19.50 -1.02
N PRO A 292 8.37 -19.79 -0.35
CA PRO A 292 8.50 -21.00 0.44
C PRO A 292 7.38 -21.09 1.48
N GLN A 293 6.86 -22.29 1.73
CA GLN A 293 5.72 -22.52 2.60
C GLN A 293 6.15 -23.01 3.98
N TRP A 294 5.40 -22.66 5.03
CA TRP A 294 5.60 -23.11 6.40
C TRP A 294 5.03 -24.50 6.67
N ASP A 295 4.04 -24.90 5.87
CA ASP A 295 3.35 -26.18 5.92
C ASP A 295 2.82 -26.58 4.53
N SER A 296 1.94 -27.55 4.44
CA SER A 296 1.35 -28.01 3.18
C SER A 296 0.30 -27.08 2.60
N THR A 297 -0.17 -26.08 3.35
CA THR A 297 -1.17 -25.13 2.90
C THR A 297 -0.49 -23.98 2.17
N TYR A 298 -0.86 -23.79 0.90
CA TYR A 298 -0.33 -22.67 0.14
C TYR A 298 -0.85 -21.33 0.67
N ALA A 299 0.05 -20.49 1.12
CA ALA A 299 -0.24 -19.15 1.60
C ALA A 299 0.72 -18.13 0.98
N SER A 300 0.21 -16.94 0.73
CA SER A 300 0.99 -15.78 0.32
C SER A 300 0.66 -14.58 1.19
N ALA A 301 1.33 -13.48 0.96
CA ALA A 301 1.11 -12.23 1.65
C ALA A 301 1.13 -11.05 0.69
N ASN A 302 0.81 -9.90 1.23
CA ASN A 302 0.90 -8.62 0.56
C ASN A 302 2.03 -7.79 1.18
N TRP A 303 3.00 -7.36 0.37
CA TRP A 303 4.02 -6.42 0.80
C TRP A 303 3.88 -5.10 0.03
N GLY A 304 3.59 -4.03 0.78
CA GLY A 304 3.29 -2.73 0.21
C GLY A 304 1.89 -2.68 -0.40
N GLY A 305 1.77 -1.97 -1.49
CA GLY A 305 0.48 -1.62 -2.08
C GLY A 305 -0.01 -0.27 -1.57
N SER A 306 -0.71 0.44 -2.43
CA SER A 306 -1.11 1.81 -2.15
C SER A 306 -2.46 2.16 -2.74
N SER A 307 -2.90 3.34 -2.38
CA SER A 307 -4.14 3.98 -2.80
C SER A 307 -3.88 5.42 -3.24
N THR A 308 -4.86 6.02 -3.89
CA THR A 308 -4.89 7.46 -4.18
C THR A 308 -5.94 8.10 -3.28
N ALA A 309 -5.51 8.89 -2.30
CA ALA A 309 -6.37 9.56 -1.34
C ALA A 309 -6.53 11.04 -1.67
N VAL A 310 -7.68 11.62 -1.29
CA VAL A 310 -7.96 13.06 -1.37
C VAL A 310 -7.78 13.65 0.02
N LEU A 311 -6.94 14.69 0.14
CA LEU A 311 -6.60 15.27 1.43
C LEU A 311 -7.61 16.37 1.84
N LYS A 312 -7.86 16.46 3.14
CA LYS A 312 -8.64 17.56 3.71
C LYS A 312 -7.99 18.91 3.40
N GLY A 313 -8.83 19.92 3.17
CA GLY A 313 -8.38 21.27 2.82
C GLY A 313 -8.42 21.57 1.32
N THR A 314 -8.56 20.55 0.44
CA THR A 314 -8.84 20.79 -0.97
C THR A 314 -10.23 21.43 -1.17
N SER A 315 -10.31 22.39 -2.09
CA SER A 315 -11.60 22.94 -2.56
C SER A 315 -12.17 22.15 -3.76
N ASN A 316 -11.42 21.17 -4.28
CA ASN A 316 -11.71 20.46 -5.53
C ASN A 316 -11.93 18.96 -5.32
N ALA A 317 -12.51 18.56 -4.18
CA ALA A 317 -12.61 17.14 -3.80
C ALA A 317 -13.32 16.27 -4.85
N GLN A 318 -14.37 16.78 -5.52
CA GLN A 318 -15.08 16.06 -6.56
C GLN A 318 -14.21 15.83 -7.81
N ALA A 319 -13.47 16.85 -8.25
CA ALA A 319 -12.55 16.74 -9.37
C ALA A 319 -11.37 15.82 -9.05
N ALA A 320 -10.89 15.87 -7.81
CA ALA A 320 -9.83 15.00 -7.31
C ALA A 320 -10.26 13.52 -7.28
N GLU A 321 -11.46 13.23 -6.80
CA GLU A 321 -12.02 11.87 -6.81
C GLU A 321 -12.15 11.34 -8.24
N LYS A 322 -12.67 12.12 -9.18
CA LYS A 322 -12.77 11.73 -10.60
C LYS A 322 -11.40 11.33 -11.18
N PHE A 323 -10.38 12.15 -10.94
CA PHE A 323 -9.02 11.83 -11.37
C PHE A 323 -8.50 10.55 -10.71
N ALA A 324 -8.69 10.40 -9.40
CA ALA A 324 -8.23 9.22 -8.66
C ALA A 324 -8.89 7.92 -9.17
N VAL A 325 -10.19 7.94 -9.45
CA VAL A 325 -10.91 6.80 -10.03
C VAL A 325 -10.40 6.51 -11.44
N TRP A 326 -10.30 7.52 -12.31
CA TRP A 326 -9.78 7.35 -13.67
C TRP A 326 -8.35 6.78 -13.65
N LEU A 327 -7.47 7.34 -12.84
CA LEU A 327 -6.07 6.90 -12.73
C LEU A 327 -5.97 5.40 -12.47
N ASN A 328 -6.86 4.86 -11.62
CA ASN A 328 -6.80 3.50 -11.13
C ASN A 328 -7.78 2.52 -11.83
N THR A 329 -8.61 3.00 -12.78
CA THR A 329 -9.58 2.13 -13.49
C THR A 329 -9.53 2.25 -15.01
N ASP A 330 -9.00 3.34 -15.55
CA ASP A 330 -8.90 3.52 -17.00
C ASP A 330 -7.88 2.54 -17.61
N PRO A 331 -8.21 1.81 -18.68
CA PRO A 331 -7.31 0.82 -19.26
C PRO A 331 -5.99 1.38 -19.80
N GLN A 332 -5.98 2.61 -20.32
CA GLN A 332 -4.75 3.24 -20.85
C GLN A 332 -3.88 3.70 -19.67
N SER A 333 -4.48 4.33 -18.64
CA SER A 333 -3.80 4.69 -17.41
C SER A 333 -3.14 3.46 -16.76
N ILE A 334 -3.90 2.40 -16.54
CA ILE A 334 -3.41 1.14 -15.96
C ILE A 334 -2.25 0.56 -16.80
N SER A 335 -2.36 0.59 -18.13
CA SER A 335 -1.29 0.10 -19.01
C SER A 335 0.01 0.90 -18.85
N LEU A 336 -0.08 2.22 -18.66
CA LEU A 336 1.08 3.08 -18.41
C LEU A 336 1.70 2.81 -17.03
N LEU A 337 0.88 2.65 -16.00
CA LEU A 337 1.32 2.34 -14.64
C LEU A 337 1.97 0.94 -14.57
N LEU A 338 1.39 -0.07 -15.23
CA LEU A 338 1.96 -1.42 -15.31
C LEU A 338 3.31 -1.42 -16.04
N ALA A 339 3.43 -0.66 -17.12
CA ALA A 339 4.71 -0.50 -17.83
C ALA A 339 5.79 0.17 -16.95
N GLY A 340 5.39 0.98 -15.96
CA GLY A 340 6.25 1.56 -14.94
C GLY A 340 6.57 0.60 -13.78
N GLY A 341 5.82 -0.48 -13.63
CA GLY A 341 6.01 -1.45 -12.54
C GLY A 341 5.37 -1.05 -11.21
N TYR A 342 4.16 -0.45 -11.27
CA TYR A 342 3.50 0.09 -10.07
C TYR A 342 2.92 -0.98 -9.11
N GLY A 343 2.91 -2.23 -9.49
CA GLY A 343 2.42 -3.33 -8.68
C GLY A 343 1.22 -4.08 -9.28
N TRP A 344 0.53 -4.87 -8.46
CA TRP A 344 -0.62 -5.68 -8.84
C TRP A 344 -1.90 -4.84 -8.77
N PRO A 345 -2.61 -4.61 -9.89
CA PRO A 345 -3.71 -3.64 -9.93
C PRO A 345 -4.89 -4.04 -9.04
N ALA A 346 -5.53 -3.03 -8.44
CA ALA A 346 -6.75 -3.21 -7.66
C ALA A 346 -8.02 -3.29 -8.53
N ALA A 347 -7.97 -2.80 -9.76
CA ALA A 347 -9.13 -2.75 -10.66
C ALA A 347 -9.44 -4.13 -11.26
N LYS A 348 -10.68 -4.60 -11.10
CA LYS A 348 -11.15 -5.91 -11.60
C LYS A 348 -10.98 -6.05 -13.11
N ASN A 349 -11.18 -4.98 -13.89
CA ASN A 349 -11.00 -4.98 -15.34
C ASN A 349 -9.55 -5.22 -15.77
N ALA A 350 -8.57 -4.73 -14.99
CA ALA A 350 -7.17 -4.97 -15.24
C ALA A 350 -6.77 -6.43 -15.00
N LEU A 351 -7.31 -7.02 -13.95
CA LEU A 351 -7.07 -8.44 -13.61
C LEU A 351 -7.73 -9.42 -14.59
N ALA A 352 -8.87 -9.03 -15.15
CA ALA A 352 -9.57 -9.83 -16.17
C ALA A 352 -8.94 -9.72 -17.58
N GLY A 353 -8.06 -8.74 -17.79
CA GLY A 353 -7.44 -8.46 -19.08
C GLY A 353 -6.17 -9.27 -19.33
N SER A 354 -5.70 -9.24 -20.58
CA SER A 354 -4.42 -9.86 -20.98
C SER A 354 -3.19 -9.01 -20.67
N THR A 355 -3.35 -7.86 -20.05
CA THR A 355 -2.25 -6.91 -19.82
C THR A 355 -1.20 -7.47 -18.87
N LEU A 356 -1.63 -8.29 -17.89
CA LEU A 356 -0.76 -8.99 -16.95
C LEU A 356 -0.21 -10.32 -17.51
N ASP A 357 -0.77 -10.81 -18.61
CA ASP A 357 -0.42 -12.12 -19.18
C ASP A 357 0.66 -11.97 -20.27
N LYS A 358 1.83 -11.45 -19.88
CA LYS A 358 2.94 -11.24 -20.79
C LYS A 358 4.24 -11.80 -20.22
N PRO A 359 5.04 -12.52 -21.02
CA PRO A 359 6.39 -12.89 -20.63
C PRO A 359 7.26 -11.65 -20.37
N GLU A 360 8.07 -11.73 -19.33
CA GLU A 360 8.98 -10.68 -18.92
C GLU A 360 10.40 -11.02 -19.38
N GLU A 361 10.99 -10.18 -20.26
CA GLU A 361 12.33 -10.40 -20.81
C GLU A 361 13.39 -10.46 -19.70
N PHE A 362 13.28 -9.58 -18.70
CA PHE A 362 14.18 -9.55 -17.56
C PHE A 362 14.17 -10.88 -16.77
N LEU A 363 13.03 -11.57 -16.71
CA LEU A 363 12.88 -12.88 -16.10
C LEU A 363 13.12 -14.06 -17.07
N GLY A 364 13.89 -13.83 -18.14
CA GLY A 364 14.22 -14.85 -19.14
C GLY A 364 12.98 -15.43 -19.84
N GLY A 365 11.99 -14.60 -20.11
CA GLY A 365 10.76 -14.97 -20.80
C GLY A 365 9.74 -15.68 -19.92
N GLN A 366 9.89 -15.71 -18.60
CA GLN A 366 8.87 -16.21 -17.68
C GLN A 366 7.68 -15.26 -17.66
N ASN A 367 6.47 -15.80 -17.60
CA ASN A 367 5.26 -15.03 -17.31
C ASN A 367 4.95 -15.12 -15.80
N ALA A 368 5.73 -14.36 -14.99
CA ALA A 368 5.65 -14.43 -13.54
C ALA A 368 4.26 -14.03 -13.01
N ASN A 369 3.59 -13.09 -13.66
CA ASN A 369 2.24 -12.67 -13.29
C ASN A 369 1.24 -13.82 -13.36
N LYS A 370 1.27 -14.61 -14.44
CA LYS A 370 0.39 -15.77 -14.64
C LYS A 370 0.81 -16.97 -13.80
N ASP A 371 2.13 -17.25 -13.80
CA ASP A 371 2.66 -18.49 -13.24
C ASP A 371 2.73 -18.46 -11.71
N VAL A 372 2.87 -17.25 -11.10
CA VAL A 372 3.09 -17.09 -9.66
C VAL A 372 2.14 -16.08 -9.03
N PHE A 373 2.15 -14.81 -9.47
CA PHE A 373 1.53 -13.72 -8.71
C PHE A 373 0.00 -13.79 -8.69
N LYS A 374 -0.64 -14.29 -9.74
CA LYS A 374 -2.09 -14.52 -9.73
C LYS A 374 -2.50 -15.47 -8.61
N LYS A 375 -1.82 -16.61 -8.48
CA LYS A 375 -2.09 -17.57 -7.40
C LYS A 375 -1.72 -16.99 -6.04
N SER A 376 -0.66 -16.20 -5.98
CA SER A 376 -0.25 -15.51 -4.74
C SER A 376 -1.33 -14.55 -4.27
N ASP A 377 -1.88 -13.69 -5.15
CA ASP A 377 -2.97 -12.76 -4.83
C ASP A 377 -4.23 -13.50 -4.32
N GLU A 378 -4.62 -14.57 -5.01
CA GLU A 378 -5.76 -15.42 -4.63
C GLU A 378 -5.59 -16.13 -3.27
N SER A 379 -4.36 -16.20 -2.75
CA SER A 379 -4.00 -16.92 -1.52
C SER A 379 -3.64 -16.01 -0.35
N ILE A 380 -3.79 -14.70 -0.51
CA ILE A 380 -3.59 -13.73 0.57
C ILE A 380 -4.71 -13.87 1.60
N ASN A 381 -4.35 -13.92 2.88
CA ASN A 381 -5.35 -13.81 3.96
C ASN A 381 -5.91 -12.39 4.03
N THR A 382 -7.10 -12.18 3.47
CA THR A 382 -7.75 -10.87 3.34
C THR A 382 -8.32 -10.31 4.64
N SER A 383 -8.22 -11.05 5.76
CA SER A 383 -8.67 -10.58 7.09
C SER A 383 -7.63 -9.71 7.80
N TRP A 384 -6.50 -9.43 7.17
CA TRP A 384 -5.47 -8.54 7.72
C TRP A 384 -5.98 -7.10 7.77
N GLY A 385 -5.78 -6.43 8.89
CA GLY A 385 -6.10 -5.02 9.08
C GLY A 385 -4.92 -4.22 9.61
N TRP A 386 -5.04 -2.91 9.60
CA TRP A 386 -4.03 -1.97 10.06
C TRP A 386 -4.57 -1.10 11.21
N ILE A 387 -3.69 -0.57 12.04
CA ILE A 387 -4.02 0.31 13.16
C ILE A 387 -3.55 1.74 12.91
N PRO A 388 -4.11 2.75 13.61
CA PRO A 388 -3.71 4.14 13.43
C PRO A 388 -2.24 4.45 13.76
N THR A 389 -1.59 3.60 14.54
CA THR A 389 -0.19 3.74 14.97
C THR A 389 0.77 2.79 14.24
N THR A 390 0.41 2.27 13.07
CA THR A 390 1.26 1.31 12.32
C THR A 390 2.66 1.86 12.03
N ALA A 391 2.79 3.15 11.71
CA ALA A 391 4.10 3.79 11.52
C ALA A 391 5.00 3.69 12.76
N ASN A 392 4.42 3.89 13.96
CA ASN A 392 5.15 3.73 15.22
C ASN A 392 5.53 2.26 15.46
N THR A 393 4.60 1.33 15.21
CA THR A 393 4.88 -0.11 15.29
C THR A 393 6.09 -0.49 14.42
N TYR A 394 6.15 0.02 13.19
CA TYR A 394 7.29 -0.20 12.29
C TYR A 394 8.58 0.41 12.85
N THR A 395 8.51 1.59 13.44
CA THR A 395 9.67 2.20 14.09
C THR A 395 10.19 1.33 15.24
N HIS A 396 9.31 0.85 16.12
CA HIS A 396 9.69 -0.04 17.22
C HIS A 396 10.34 -1.35 16.74
N LEU A 397 9.78 -1.96 15.69
CA LEU A 397 10.35 -3.15 15.08
C LEU A 397 11.72 -2.87 14.44
N ASN A 398 11.84 -1.77 13.67
CA ASN A 398 13.08 -1.38 13.03
C ASN A 398 14.20 -1.15 14.07
N ASP A 399 13.91 -0.40 15.12
CA ASP A 399 14.86 -0.13 16.20
C ASP A 399 15.29 -1.43 16.91
N GLY A 400 14.32 -2.31 17.19
CA GLY A 400 14.58 -3.60 17.82
C GLY A 400 15.39 -4.54 16.92
N PHE A 401 15.09 -4.62 15.64
CA PHE A 401 15.87 -5.44 14.69
C PHE A 401 17.28 -4.87 14.49
N GLN A 402 17.41 -3.55 14.43
CA GLN A 402 18.73 -2.92 14.36
C GLN A 402 19.57 -3.23 15.61
N ALA A 403 18.99 -3.11 16.81
CA ALA A 403 19.65 -3.47 18.06
C ALA A 403 20.09 -4.96 18.06
N ALA A 404 19.25 -5.88 17.58
CA ALA A 404 19.60 -7.29 17.48
C ALA A 404 20.74 -7.54 16.49
N VAL A 405 20.79 -6.83 15.36
CA VAL A 405 21.90 -6.89 14.40
C VAL A 405 23.22 -6.40 15.03
N GLU A 406 23.14 -5.41 15.91
CA GLU A 406 24.29 -4.86 16.68
C GLU A 406 24.69 -5.74 17.88
N GLY A 407 24.00 -6.87 18.09
CA GLY A 407 24.28 -7.80 19.19
C GLY A 407 23.57 -7.50 20.50
N HIS A 408 22.55 -6.65 20.48
CA HIS A 408 21.73 -6.28 21.62
C HIS A 408 20.36 -6.97 21.58
N GLY A 409 20.31 -8.27 21.89
CA GLY A 409 19.09 -9.06 21.89
C GLY A 409 18.88 -9.87 20.60
N THR A 410 17.64 -10.29 20.39
CA THR A 410 17.23 -11.16 19.28
C THR A 410 16.06 -10.53 18.50
N PHE A 411 15.77 -11.04 17.30
CA PHE A 411 14.56 -10.60 16.57
C PHE A 411 13.28 -10.96 17.33
N VAL A 412 13.30 -12.01 18.13
CA VAL A 412 12.20 -12.37 19.03
C VAL A 412 12.00 -11.31 20.10
N ASP A 413 13.06 -10.80 20.70
CA ASP A 413 12.99 -9.72 21.69
C ASP A 413 12.46 -8.42 21.07
N ALA A 414 12.87 -8.11 19.84
CA ALA A 414 12.38 -6.96 19.08
C ALA A 414 10.86 -7.02 18.88
N VAL A 415 10.32 -8.18 18.49
CA VAL A 415 8.88 -8.39 18.29
C VAL A 415 8.09 -8.21 19.59
N LYS A 416 8.58 -8.77 20.70
CA LYS A 416 7.94 -8.63 22.03
C LYS A 416 7.97 -7.18 22.53
N ALA A 417 9.08 -6.48 22.32
CA ALA A 417 9.18 -5.06 22.66
C ALA A 417 8.21 -4.21 21.84
N ALA A 418 8.09 -4.49 20.53
CA ALA A 418 7.16 -3.80 19.64
C ALA A 418 5.69 -4.03 20.03
N GLN A 419 5.30 -5.23 20.47
CA GLN A 419 3.98 -5.52 21.03
C GLN A 419 3.64 -4.55 22.18
N THR A 420 4.52 -4.47 23.17
CA THR A 420 4.32 -3.62 24.35
C THR A 420 4.24 -2.13 23.98
N ALA A 421 5.16 -1.68 23.12
CA ALA A 421 5.22 -0.28 22.70
C ALA A 421 4.01 0.12 21.84
N THR A 422 3.53 -0.77 20.96
CA THR A 422 2.35 -0.52 20.12
C THR A 422 1.07 -0.35 20.96
N ILE A 423 0.91 -1.16 22.02
CA ILE A 423 -0.21 -0.99 22.96
C ILE A 423 -0.14 0.38 23.62
N ALA A 424 1.04 0.77 24.13
CA ALA A 424 1.22 2.08 24.75
C ALA A 424 0.94 3.26 23.79
N ASP A 425 1.32 3.12 22.52
CA ASP A 425 1.03 4.16 21.50
C ASP A 425 -0.47 4.35 21.26
N LEU A 426 -1.24 3.26 21.20
CA LEU A 426 -2.70 3.33 21.05
C LEU A 426 -3.35 3.96 22.29
N GLU A 427 -2.90 3.58 23.51
CA GLU A 427 -3.35 4.17 24.77
C GLU A 427 -3.05 5.68 24.83
N ALA A 428 -1.85 6.08 24.40
CA ALA A 428 -1.45 7.50 24.33
C ALA A 428 -2.31 8.33 23.36
N LYS A 429 -2.93 7.69 22.36
CA LYS A 429 -3.94 8.30 21.48
C LYS A 429 -5.35 8.30 22.09
N GLY A 430 -5.53 7.80 23.31
CA GLY A 430 -6.83 7.68 23.98
C GLY A 430 -7.72 6.56 23.42
N LEU A 431 -7.15 5.62 22.70
CA LEU A 431 -7.87 4.47 22.15
C LEU A 431 -7.92 3.34 23.18
N LYS A 432 -9.02 2.59 23.18
CA LYS A 432 -9.12 1.36 23.99
C LYS A 432 -8.34 0.26 23.30
N VAL A 433 -7.49 -0.42 24.05
CA VAL A 433 -6.64 -1.50 23.51
C VAL A 433 -6.51 -2.63 24.52
N ARG A 434 -6.34 -3.85 24.02
CA ARG A 434 -5.95 -5.03 24.78
C ARG A 434 -4.92 -5.86 24.00
N ALA A 435 -4.10 -6.61 24.72
CA ALA A 435 -3.30 -7.66 24.09
C ALA A 435 -4.23 -8.72 23.50
N GLY A 436 -3.82 -9.29 22.36
CA GLY A 436 -4.41 -10.50 21.80
C GLY A 436 -4.01 -11.75 22.59
N ASP A 437 -4.79 -12.82 22.43
CA ASP A 437 -4.52 -14.14 23.01
C ASP A 437 -3.52 -14.94 22.17
#